data_69e8030761dbe53eb977290961d1577c
#
_entry.id   69e8030761dbe53eb977290961d1577c
#
_cell.length_a   1.000
_cell.length_b   1.000
_cell.length_c   1.000
_cell.angle_alpha   90.00
_cell.angle_beta   90.00
_cell.angle_gamma   90.00
#
_symmetry.space_group_name_H-M   'P 1'
#
loop_
_entity.id
_entity.type
_entity.pdbx_description
1 polymer ?
#
loop_
_entity_poly.entity_id
_entity_poly.type
_entity_poly.pdbx_seq_one_letter_code
_entity_poly.pdbx_strand_id
1 'polypeptide(L)'
;VVIEAVAYRPLRKASSNLAVLITAIGVSYLLQNLATYITGGLPQMYPSLPGLSSQITIAGTSTKMVTVITPFLVVALVVVLTQLINHTKIGMAMRAASRDFETAQLMGIKINNIISFTFVIGSFLAAVGSALYFTNYPSIVPLSGSLPGLRAFVAAVFGGIGSIPGAVVGAFLIGLSETVIKSSNWSVFSDAFTFALLIIILVVKPTGLFGEKSTDKV
;
A
#
# COMPACT_ATOMS: atom_id res chain seq x y z
N VAL A 1 -4.71 -2.30 -14.82
CA VAL A 1 -5.57 -1.86 -15.95
C VAL A 1 -6.69 -2.84 -16.21
N VAL A 2 -6.44 -4.15 -16.45
CA VAL A 2 -7.49 -5.14 -16.74
C VAL A 2 -8.52 -5.21 -15.60
N ILE A 3 -8.08 -5.40 -14.37
CA ILE A 3 -8.96 -5.45 -13.19
C ILE A 3 -9.75 -4.14 -13.04
N GLU A 4 -9.10 -3.00 -13.25
CA GLU A 4 -9.76 -1.69 -13.22
C GLU A 4 -10.85 -1.60 -14.28
N ALA A 5 -10.55 -1.99 -15.51
CA ALA A 5 -11.49 -1.89 -16.62
C ALA A 5 -12.68 -2.86 -16.49
N VAL A 6 -12.45 -4.07 -16.00
CA VAL A 6 -13.47 -5.13 -15.93
C VAL A 6 -14.28 -5.06 -14.63
N ALA A 7 -13.62 -4.88 -13.49
CA ALA A 7 -14.28 -4.95 -12.19
C ALA A 7 -14.71 -3.58 -11.66
N TYR A 8 -13.87 -2.54 -11.77
CA TYR A 8 -14.15 -1.25 -11.13
C TYR A 8 -14.89 -0.26 -12.03
N ARG A 9 -14.57 -0.25 -13.32
CA ARG A 9 -15.15 0.72 -14.28
C ARG A 9 -16.67 0.62 -14.41
N PRO A 10 -17.31 -0.57 -14.47
CA PRO A 10 -18.76 -0.69 -14.50
C PRO A 10 -19.44 -0.17 -13.24
N LEU A 11 -18.79 -0.35 -12.08
CA LEU A 11 -19.34 -0.01 -10.77
C LEU A 11 -19.28 1.49 -10.44
N ARG A 12 -18.55 2.30 -11.21
CA ARG A 12 -18.52 3.76 -11.04
C ARG A 12 -19.87 4.42 -11.27
N LYS A 13 -20.78 3.76 -11.99
CA LYS A 13 -22.17 4.20 -12.17
C LYS A 13 -23.07 3.80 -11.01
N ALA A 14 -22.63 2.90 -10.13
CA ALA A 14 -23.36 2.52 -8.93
C ALA A 14 -23.17 3.61 -7.85
N SER A 15 -24.24 4.07 -7.27
CA SER A 15 -24.25 5.20 -6.32
C SER A 15 -23.67 4.89 -4.94
N SER A 16 -23.05 3.73 -4.71
CA SER A 16 -22.57 3.31 -3.40
C SER A 16 -21.07 3.03 -3.38
N ASN A 17 -20.33 3.78 -2.54
CA ASN A 17 -18.92 3.55 -2.26
C ASN A 17 -18.66 2.14 -1.68
N LEU A 18 -19.65 1.55 -1.00
CA LEU A 18 -19.58 0.19 -0.45
C LEU A 18 -19.48 -0.86 -1.55
N ALA A 19 -20.15 -0.68 -2.70
CA ALA A 19 -20.09 -1.62 -3.82
C ALA A 19 -18.65 -1.75 -4.36
N VAL A 20 -17.92 -0.63 -4.44
CA VAL A 20 -16.52 -0.62 -4.89
C VAL A 20 -15.62 -1.36 -3.90
N LEU A 21 -15.83 -1.16 -2.60
CA LEU A 21 -15.06 -1.83 -1.55
C LEU A 21 -15.31 -3.35 -1.53
N ILE A 22 -16.56 -3.77 -1.62
CA ILE A 22 -16.93 -5.20 -1.69
C ILE A 22 -16.31 -5.85 -2.93
N THR A 23 -16.34 -5.17 -4.08
CA THR A 23 -15.72 -5.66 -5.31
C THR A 23 -14.21 -5.80 -5.18
N ALA A 24 -13.54 -4.86 -4.50
CA ALA A 24 -12.10 -4.95 -4.24
C ALA A 24 -11.75 -6.21 -3.46
N ILE A 25 -12.53 -6.51 -2.42
CA ILE A 25 -12.38 -7.72 -1.61
C ILE A 25 -12.63 -8.96 -2.48
N GLY A 26 -13.74 -8.98 -3.25
CA GLY A 26 -14.09 -10.10 -4.14
C GLY A 26 -13.00 -10.39 -5.18
N VAL A 27 -12.46 -9.36 -5.84
CA VAL A 27 -11.35 -9.51 -6.80
C VAL A 27 -10.09 -10.03 -6.11
N SER A 28 -9.78 -9.56 -4.89
CA SER A 28 -8.65 -10.06 -4.11
C SER A 28 -8.78 -11.57 -3.82
N TYR A 29 -9.95 -12.01 -3.36
CA TYR A 29 -10.22 -13.42 -3.13
C TYR A 29 -10.18 -14.26 -4.41
N LEU A 30 -10.71 -13.74 -5.51
CA LEU A 30 -10.65 -14.40 -6.80
C LEU A 30 -9.20 -14.65 -7.23
N LEU A 31 -8.35 -13.62 -7.15
CA LEU A 31 -6.93 -13.74 -7.50
C LEU A 31 -6.17 -14.70 -6.59
N GLN A 32 -6.43 -14.66 -5.29
CA GLN A 32 -5.82 -15.57 -4.32
C GLN A 32 -6.19 -17.03 -4.59
N ASN A 33 -7.49 -17.31 -4.82
CA ASN A 33 -7.96 -18.65 -5.13
C ASN A 33 -7.47 -19.13 -6.50
N LEU A 34 -7.41 -18.24 -7.50
CA LEU A 34 -6.83 -18.55 -8.80
C LEU A 34 -5.35 -18.93 -8.68
N ALA A 35 -4.58 -18.15 -7.92
CA ALA A 35 -3.18 -18.46 -7.64
C ALA A 35 -3.03 -19.81 -6.91
N THR A 36 -3.88 -20.07 -5.91
CA THR A 36 -3.92 -21.35 -5.18
C THR A 36 -4.23 -22.51 -6.11
N TYR A 37 -5.19 -22.34 -7.02
CA TYR A 37 -5.54 -23.36 -8.00
C TYR A 37 -4.38 -23.68 -8.95
N ILE A 38 -3.69 -22.64 -9.47
CA ILE A 38 -2.57 -22.79 -10.41
C ILE A 38 -1.33 -23.42 -9.73
N THR A 39 -1.03 -23.02 -8.49
CA THR A 39 0.16 -23.47 -7.75
C THR A 39 -0.08 -24.71 -6.91
N GLY A 40 -1.31 -25.22 -6.86
CA GLY A 40 -1.72 -26.31 -5.96
C GLY A 40 -1.63 -25.95 -4.48
N GLY A 41 -1.53 -24.66 -4.13
CA GLY A 41 -1.39 -24.18 -2.75
C GLY A 41 -0.01 -24.42 -2.13
N LEU A 42 0.93 -25.00 -2.88
CA LEU A 42 2.26 -25.29 -2.38
C LEU A 42 3.12 -24.04 -2.31
N PRO A 43 3.96 -23.90 -1.26
CA PRO A 43 4.92 -22.82 -1.18
C PRO A 43 5.89 -22.84 -2.36
N GLN A 44 6.06 -21.71 -3.03
CA GLN A 44 7.02 -21.51 -4.10
C GLN A 44 8.21 -20.73 -3.57
N MET A 45 9.41 -21.08 -4.03
CA MET A 45 10.61 -20.33 -3.68
C MET A 45 10.80 -19.14 -4.62
N TYR A 46 10.94 -17.95 -4.05
CA TYR A 46 11.33 -16.77 -4.82
C TYR A 46 12.78 -16.89 -5.26
N PRO A 47 13.08 -16.70 -6.55
CA PRO A 47 14.45 -16.79 -7.04
C PRO A 47 15.32 -15.74 -6.35
N SER A 48 16.49 -16.17 -5.86
CA SER A 48 17.45 -15.25 -5.25
C SER A 48 17.95 -14.25 -6.29
N LEU A 49 17.78 -12.95 -6.04
CA LEU A 49 18.35 -11.91 -6.89
C LEU A 49 19.84 -11.77 -6.56
N PRO A 50 20.75 -12.10 -7.50
CA PRO A 50 22.21 -11.98 -7.28
C PRO A 50 22.52 -10.51 -6.92
N GLY A 51 23.25 -10.30 -5.83
CA GLY A 51 23.57 -8.97 -5.33
C GLY A 51 22.68 -8.47 -4.19
N LEU A 52 21.33 -8.53 -4.30
CA LEU A 52 20.43 -8.09 -3.22
C LEU A 52 20.34 -9.11 -2.07
N SER A 53 20.51 -10.40 -2.35
CA SER A 53 20.50 -11.46 -1.35
C SER A 53 21.87 -11.70 -0.71
N SER A 54 22.93 -10.99 -1.12
CA SER A 54 24.26 -11.08 -0.50
C SER A 54 24.22 -10.62 0.96
N GLN A 55 24.97 -11.33 1.81
CA GLN A 55 25.11 -10.96 3.21
C GLN A 55 26.20 -9.89 3.37
N ILE A 56 25.89 -8.83 4.07
CA ILE A 56 26.83 -7.79 4.45
C ILE A 56 26.95 -7.79 5.97
N THR A 57 28.16 -7.73 6.48
CA THR A 57 28.42 -7.61 7.91
C THR A 57 28.52 -6.14 8.27
N ILE A 58 27.54 -5.61 9.02
CA ILE A 58 27.51 -4.22 9.52
C ILE A 58 27.56 -4.30 11.04
N ALA A 59 28.55 -3.66 11.66
CA ALA A 59 28.71 -3.59 13.12
C ALA A 59 28.72 -4.97 13.81
N GLY A 60 29.27 -6.01 13.17
CA GLY A 60 29.34 -7.38 13.73
C GLY A 60 28.08 -8.24 13.52
N THR A 61 27.03 -7.69 12.89
CA THR A 61 25.79 -8.42 12.57
C THR A 61 25.70 -8.65 11.07
N SER A 62 25.50 -9.91 10.65
CA SER A 62 25.28 -10.25 9.24
C SER A 62 23.83 -9.95 8.83
N THR A 63 23.67 -9.04 7.89
CA THR A 63 22.35 -8.61 7.38
C THR A 63 22.31 -8.76 5.87
N LYS A 64 21.16 -9.05 5.29
CA LYS A 64 21.00 -9.08 3.84
C LYS A 64 21.09 -7.66 3.27
N MET A 65 21.76 -7.51 2.13
CA MET A 65 21.91 -6.21 1.42
C MET A 65 20.57 -5.56 1.12
N VAL A 66 19.54 -6.34 0.80
CA VAL A 66 18.18 -5.84 0.57
C VAL A 66 17.63 -5.06 1.76
N THR A 67 17.90 -5.49 2.99
CA THR A 67 17.40 -4.81 4.20
C THR A 67 17.97 -3.40 4.34
N VAL A 68 19.23 -3.20 3.91
CA VAL A 68 19.91 -1.89 3.95
C VAL A 68 19.44 -1.00 2.81
N ILE A 69 19.23 -1.55 1.61
CA ILE A 69 18.82 -0.80 0.42
C ILE A 69 17.35 -0.38 0.49
N THR A 70 16.48 -1.20 1.08
CA THR A 70 15.03 -0.98 1.11
C THR A 70 14.63 0.42 1.61
N PRO A 71 15.13 0.95 2.75
CA PRO A 71 14.72 2.28 3.22
C PRO A 71 15.13 3.40 2.25
N PHE A 72 16.31 3.32 1.65
CA PHE A 72 16.76 4.32 0.66
C PHE A 72 15.90 4.29 -0.60
N LEU A 73 15.59 3.09 -1.09
CA LEU A 73 14.75 2.91 -2.27
C LEU A 73 13.32 3.39 -2.00
N VAL A 74 12.76 3.10 -0.82
CA VAL A 74 11.43 3.58 -0.42
C VAL A 74 11.41 5.11 -0.38
N VAL A 75 12.39 5.76 0.24
CA VAL A 75 12.48 7.23 0.28
C VAL A 75 12.58 7.79 -1.14
N ALA A 76 13.41 7.21 -2.01
CA ALA A 76 13.52 7.63 -3.40
C ALA A 76 12.18 7.51 -4.15
N LEU A 77 11.47 6.38 -4.01
CA LEU A 77 10.16 6.18 -4.62
C LEU A 77 9.11 7.18 -4.11
N VAL A 78 9.11 7.47 -2.82
CA VAL A 78 8.20 8.46 -2.22
C VAL A 78 8.48 9.86 -2.75
N VAL A 79 9.75 10.25 -2.87
CA VAL A 79 10.13 11.54 -3.44
C VAL A 79 9.68 11.64 -4.90
N VAL A 80 9.95 10.61 -5.71
CA VAL A 80 9.52 10.56 -7.11
C VAL A 80 7.99 10.62 -7.22
N LEU A 81 7.26 9.85 -6.40
CA LEU A 81 5.80 9.87 -6.39
C LEU A 81 5.24 11.24 -6.00
N THR A 82 5.80 11.85 -4.96
CA THR A 82 5.39 13.18 -4.49
C THR A 82 5.66 14.25 -5.55
N GLN A 83 6.81 14.20 -6.22
CA GLN A 83 7.12 15.09 -7.32
C GLN A 83 6.17 14.87 -8.51
N LEU A 84 5.88 13.62 -8.87
CA LEU A 84 4.94 13.29 -9.93
C LEU A 84 3.56 13.88 -9.63
N ILE A 85 3.06 13.70 -8.42
CA ILE A 85 1.72 14.19 -8.04
C ILE A 85 1.69 15.72 -7.91
N ASN A 86 2.73 16.35 -7.36
CA ASN A 86 2.71 17.79 -7.09
C ASN A 86 3.11 18.64 -8.29
N HIS A 87 4.01 18.18 -9.15
CA HIS A 87 4.62 19.01 -10.19
C HIS A 87 4.29 18.58 -11.63
N THR A 88 3.48 17.51 -11.84
CA THR A 88 3.10 17.11 -13.20
C THR A 88 1.65 17.47 -13.53
N LYS A 89 1.36 17.62 -14.83
CA LYS A 89 -0.01 17.83 -15.32
C LYS A 89 -0.95 16.68 -14.96
N ILE A 90 -0.43 15.45 -14.97
CA ILE A 90 -1.20 14.26 -14.58
C ILE A 90 -1.51 14.30 -13.08
N GLY A 91 -0.54 14.64 -12.25
CA GLY A 91 -0.74 14.81 -10.81
C GLY A 91 -1.72 15.93 -10.48
N MET A 92 -1.70 17.03 -11.22
CA MET A 92 -2.69 18.10 -11.09
C MET A 92 -4.10 17.58 -11.42
N ALA A 93 -4.26 16.82 -12.49
CA ALA A 93 -5.52 16.22 -12.89
C ALA A 93 -5.99 15.17 -11.85
N MET A 94 -5.07 14.40 -11.24
CA MET A 94 -5.38 13.47 -10.14
C MET A 94 -5.95 14.22 -8.93
N ARG A 95 -5.31 15.31 -8.50
CA ARG A 95 -5.78 16.12 -7.36
C ARG A 95 -7.10 16.81 -7.66
N ALA A 96 -7.33 17.31 -8.88
CA ALA A 96 -8.61 17.87 -9.28
C ALA A 96 -9.72 16.82 -9.22
N ALA A 97 -9.47 15.65 -9.82
CA ALA A 97 -10.41 14.54 -9.81
C ALA A 97 -10.71 14.02 -8.39
N SER A 98 -9.73 14.00 -7.47
CA SER A 98 -9.94 13.54 -6.09
C SER A 98 -10.85 14.47 -5.26
N ARG A 99 -10.96 15.75 -5.65
CA ARG A 99 -11.83 16.71 -4.98
C ARG A 99 -13.28 16.69 -5.48
N ASP A 100 -13.43 16.60 -6.80
CA ASP A 100 -14.74 16.58 -7.44
C ASP A 100 -14.64 15.98 -8.84
N PHE A 101 -15.25 14.81 -9.03
CA PHE A 101 -15.24 14.10 -10.32
C PHE A 101 -16.03 14.84 -11.39
N GLU A 102 -17.20 15.42 -11.03
CA GLU A 102 -18.09 16.07 -12.00
C GLU A 102 -17.45 17.36 -12.50
N THR A 103 -16.99 18.22 -11.60
CA THR A 103 -16.32 19.46 -11.96
C THR A 103 -15.04 19.20 -12.78
N ALA A 104 -14.23 18.21 -12.41
CA ALA A 104 -13.04 17.86 -13.16
C ALA A 104 -13.36 17.38 -14.59
N GLN A 105 -14.46 16.65 -14.75
CA GLN A 105 -14.93 16.20 -16.06
C GLN A 105 -15.40 17.37 -16.93
N LEU A 106 -16.12 18.34 -16.36
CA LEU A 106 -16.54 19.56 -17.04
C LEU A 106 -15.35 20.41 -17.52
N MET A 107 -14.24 20.39 -16.79
CA MET A 107 -12.97 21.02 -17.17
C MET A 107 -12.17 20.23 -18.22
N GLY A 108 -12.75 19.18 -18.81
CA GLY A 108 -12.16 18.39 -19.89
C GLY A 108 -11.20 17.29 -19.43
N ILE A 109 -11.12 16.98 -18.12
CA ILE A 109 -10.28 15.90 -17.61
C ILE A 109 -10.94 14.55 -17.91
N LYS A 110 -10.23 13.68 -18.63
CA LYS A 110 -10.68 12.29 -18.90
C LYS A 110 -10.49 11.42 -17.65
N ILE A 111 -11.50 11.41 -16.78
CA ILE A 111 -11.47 10.73 -15.46
C ILE A 111 -11.02 9.26 -15.58
N ASN A 112 -11.52 8.53 -16.59
CA ASN A 112 -11.13 7.12 -16.79
C ASN A 112 -9.63 6.95 -16.96
N ASN A 113 -8.96 7.84 -17.70
CA ASN A 113 -7.51 7.76 -17.91
C ASN A 113 -6.74 8.06 -16.64
N ILE A 114 -7.22 9.03 -15.84
CA ILE A 114 -6.59 9.38 -14.56
C ILE A 114 -6.67 8.22 -13.58
N ILE A 115 -7.84 7.59 -13.47
CA ILE A 115 -8.01 6.44 -12.58
C ILE A 115 -7.14 5.26 -13.04
N SER A 116 -7.17 4.93 -14.36
CA SER A 116 -6.30 3.87 -14.89
C SER A 116 -4.83 4.14 -14.62
N PHE A 117 -4.38 5.38 -14.76
CA PHE A 117 -3.00 5.77 -14.47
C PHE A 117 -2.66 5.64 -12.97
N THR A 118 -3.59 6.00 -12.08
CA THR A 118 -3.44 5.78 -10.62
C THR A 118 -3.28 4.29 -10.29
N PHE A 119 -4.07 3.43 -10.94
CA PHE A 119 -3.94 1.98 -10.79
C PHE A 119 -2.58 1.46 -11.28
N VAL A 120 -2.06 2.00 -12.39
CA VAL A 120 -0.72 1.63 -12.91
C VAL A 120 0.36 1.99 -11.89
N ILE A 121 0.34 3.22 -11.36
CA ILE A 121 1.31 3.64 -10.33
C ILE A 121 1.21 2.77 -9.09
N GLY A 122 0.01 2.56 -8.57
CA GLY A 122 -0.20 1.72 -7.39
C GLY A 122 0.28 0.29 -7.61
N SER A 123 -0.01 -0.31 -8.77
CA SER A 123 0.46 -1.66 -9.12
C SER A 123 1.96 -1.73 -9.26
N PHE A 124 2.60 -0.71 -9.84
CA PHE A 124 4.06 -0.63 -9.93
C PHE A 124 4.71 -0.58 -8.56
N LEU A 125 4.23 0.29 -7.67
CA LEU A 125 4.76 0.40 -6.31
C LEU A 125 4.54 -0.91 -5.52
N ALA A 126 3.39 -1.54 -5.67
CA ALA A 126 3.11 -2.84 -5.06
C ALA A 126 4.05 -3.94 -5.57
N ALA A 127 4.35 -3.94 -6.89
CA ALA A 127 5.29 -4.90 -7.49
C ALA A 127 6.71 -4.71 -6.94
N VAL A 128 7.20 -3.46 -6.83
CA VAL A 128 8.50 -3.17 -6.23
C VAL A 128 8.53 -3.58 -4.75
N GLY A 129 7.48 -3.24 -3.99
CA GLY A 129 7.36 -3.63 -2.59
C GLY A 129 7.36 -5.15 -2.40
N SER A 130 6.62 -5.89 -3.23
CA SER A 130 6.59 -7.35 -3.19
C SER A 130 7.94 -7.97 -3.54
N ALA A 131 8.65 -7.44 -4.54
CA ALA A 131 9.99 -7.92 -4.92
C ALA A 131 11.00 -7.76 -3.76
N LEU A 132 10.98 -6.61 -3.07
CA LEU A 132 11.83 -6.38 -1.89
C LEU A 132 11.46 -7.30 -0.72
N TYR A 133 10.15 -7.46 -0.48
CA TYR A 133 9.64 -8.31 0.60
C TYR A 133 10.05 -9.77 0.39
N PHE A 134 9.82 -10.35 -0.80
CA PHE A 134 10.14 -11.74 -1.09
C PHE A 134 11.63 -12.01 -1.29
N THR A 135 12.44 -11.01 -1.62
CA THR A 135 13.90 -11.14 -1.54
C THR A 135 14.36 -11.37 -0.10
N ASN A 136 13.67 -10.77 0.87
CA ASN A 136 13.96 -10.98 2.28
C ASN A 136 13.35 -12.27 2.83
N TYR A 137 12.12 -12.59 2.43
CA TYR A 137 11.34 -13.77 2.83
C TYR A 137 11.02 -14.64 1.61
N PRO A 138 11.92 -15.56 1.20
CA PRO A 138 11.85 -16.22 -0.11
C PRO A 138 10.73 -17.25 -0.27
N SER A 139 9.94 -17.52 0.75
CA SER A 139 8.80 -18.43 0.68
C SER A 139 7.52 -17.68 0.30
N ILE A 140 6.96 -18.00 -0.87
CA ILE A 140 5.73 -17.40 -1.39
C ILE A 140 4.61 -18.43 -1.32
N VAL A 141 3.53 -18.08 -0.63
CA VAL A 141 2.25 -18.78 -0.73
C VAL A 141 1.18 -17.81 -1.25
N PRO A 142 0.08 -18.27 -1.86
CA PRO A 142 -0.95 -17.40 -2.43
C PRO A 142 -1.50 -16.34 -1.47
N LEU A 143 -1.50 -16.64 -0.16
CA LEU A 143 -1.97 -15.73 0.91
C LEU A 143 -0.88 -14.83 1.52
N SER A 144 0.38 -14.95 1.08
CA SER A 144 1.51 -14.19 1.66
C SER A 144 1.34 -12.67 1.62
N GLY A 145 0.55 -12.16 0.69
CA GLY A 145 0.28 -10.72 0.56
C GLY A 145 -0.79 -10.18 1.52
N SER A 146 -1.58 -11.04 2.17
CA SER A 146 -2.73 -10.60 2.98
C SER A 146 -2.31 -9.80 4.21
N LEU A 147 -1.39 -10.31 5.02
CA LEU A 147 -0.90 -9.62 6.22
C LEU A 147 -0.13 -8.33 5.90
N PRO A 148 0.87 -8.32 4.98
CA PRO A 148 1.51 -7.09 4.57
C PRO A 148 0.55 -6.06 3.98
N GLY A 149 -0.44 -6.49 3.20
CA GLY A 149 -1.47 -5.62 2.65
C GLY A 149 -2.34 -4.97 3.73
N LEU A 150 -2.76 -5.76 4.72
CA LEU A 150 -3.53 -5.25 5.85
C LEU A 150 -2.71 -4.25 6.69
N ARG A 151 -1.43 -4.53 6.95
CA ARG A 151 -0.52 -3.61 7.67
C ARG A 151 -0.28 -2.32 6.88
N ALA A 152 -0.16 -2.40 5.56
CA ALA A 152 -0.05 -1.22 4.71
C ALA A 152 -1.31 -0.36 4.76
N PHE A 153 -2.49 -0.98 4.77
CA PHE A 153 -3.75 -0.28 4.97
C PHE A 153 -3.81 0.42 6.35
N VAL A 154 -3.46 -0.30 7.41
CA VAL A 154 -3.35 0.26 8.77
C VAL A 154 -2.41 1.46 8.80
N ALA A 155 -1.24 1.35 8.17
CA ALA A 155 -0.26 2.42 8.08
C ALA A 155 -0.78 3.66 7.33
N ALA A 156 -1.52 3.46 6.23
CA ALA A 156 -2.13 4.53 5.46
C ALA A 156 -3.22 5.27 6.26
N VAL A 157 -4.07 4.52 6.98
CA VAL A 157 -5.12 5.10 7.85
C VAL A 157 -4.49 5.83 9.04
N PHE A 158 -3.51 5.22 9.69
CA PHE A 158 -2.78 5.81 10.80
C PHE A 158 -2.06 7.11 10.40
N GLY A 159 -1.41 7.09 9.24
CA GLY A 159 -0.72 8.26 8.68
C GLY A 159 -1.65 9.38 8.24
N GLY A 160 -2.87 9.03 7.83
CA GLY A 160 -3.91 9.91 7.32
C GLY A 160 -4.19 9.68 5.84
N ILE A 161 -5.41 9.24 5.54
CA ILE A 161 -5.84 8.97 4.17
C ILE A 161 -5.74 10.26 3.35
N GLY A 162 -5.09 10.18 2.18
CA GLY A 162 -4.87 11.33 1.28
C GLY A 162 -3.51 12.00 1.44
N SER A 163 -2.75 11.74 2.50
CA SER A 163 -1.40 12.27 2.71
C SER A 163 -0.32 11.22 2.44
N ILE A 164 0.42 11.36 1.33
CA ILE A 164 1.53 10.45 1.00
C ILE A 164 2.63 10.49 2.08
N PRO A 165 3.11 11.67 2.52
CA PRO A 165 4.09 11.73 3.60
C PRO A 165 3.54 11.14 4.90
N GLY A 166 2.25 11.35 5.17
CA GLY A 166 1.56 10.78 6.32
C GLY A 166 1.60 9.25 6.33
N ALA A 167 1.26 8.62 5.20
CA ALA A 167 1.29 7.16 5.06
C ALA A 167 2.71 6.59 5.30
N VAL A 168 3.76 7.28 4.84
CA VAL A 168 5.16 6.86 5.04
C VAL A 168 5.55 6.96 6.51
N VAL A 169 5.25 8.09 7.16
CA VAL A 169 5.51 8.26 8.60
C VAL A 169 4.71 7.25 9.42
N GLY A 170 3.44 7.02 9.04
CA GLY A 170 2.60 6.01 9.67
C GLY A 170 3.18 4.60 9.56
N ALA A 171 3.63 4.21 8.38
CA ALA A 171 4.28 2.92 8.15
C ALA A 171 5.56 2.76 8.97
N PHE A 172 6.38 3.82 9.04
CA PHE A 172 7.61 3.80 9.81
C PHE A 172 7.34 3.67 11.33
N LEU A 173 6.39 4.42 11.86
CA LEU A 173 6.02 4.35 13.29
C LEU A 173 5.43 2.98 13.64
N ILE A 174 4.56 2.43 12.80
CA ILE A 174 4.01 1.08 13.00
C ILE A 174 5.13 0.03 12.94
N GLY A 175 6.02 0.11 11.95
CA GLY A 175 7.14 -0.81 11.82
C GLY A 175 8.11 -0.75 13.00
N LEU A 176 8.39 0.44 13.53
CA LEU A 176 9.19 0.61 14.74
C LEU A 176 8.50 0.00 15.97
N SER A 177 7.22 0.31 16.19
CA SER A 177 6.46 -0.23 17.33
C SER A 177 6.38 -1.75 17.25
N GLU A 178 6.14 -2.31 16.08
CA GLU A 178 6.11 -3.76 15.85
C GLU A 178 7.48 -4.41 16.15
N THR A 179 8.57 -3.78 15.73
CA THR A 179 9.93 -4.29 15.98
C THR A 179 10.26 -4.30 17.47
N VAL A 180 9.92 -3.23 18.19
CA VAL A 180 10.10 -3.14 19.64
C VAL A 180 9.29 -4.21 20.37
N ILE A 181 8.03 -4.43 19.99
CA ILE A 181 7.17 -5.45 20.59
C ILE A 181 7.71 -6.86 20.31
N LYS A 182 8.15 -7.12 19.08
CA LYS A 182 8.73 -8.41 18.69
C LYS A 182 10.04 -8.73 19.41
N SER A 183 10.80 -7.72 19.81
CA SER A 183 12.02 -7.90 20.62
C SER A 183 11.74 -8.15 22.10
N SER A 184 10.50 -7.95 22.54
CA SER A 184 10.03 -8.18 23.91
C SER A 184 9.44 -9.58 24.07
N ASN A 185 9.18 -9.99 25.31
CA ASN A 185 8.46 -11.23 25.65
C ASN A 185 7.00 -11.27 25.12
N TRP A 186 6.50 -10.16 24.57
CA TRP A 186 5.15 -9.98 24.04
C TRP A 186 5.06 -10.15 22.53
N SER A 187 6.05 -10.81 21.91
CA SER A 187 6.15 -10.97 20.44
C SER A 187 4.91 -11.57 19.79
N VAL A 188 4.22 -12.49 20.46
CA VAL A 188 2.97 -13.13 20.00
C VAL A 188 1.83 -12.12 19.83
N PHE A 189 1.83 -11.04 20.60
CA PHE A 189 0.79 -10.00 20.55
C PHE A 189 1.13 -8.83 19.63
N SER A 190 2.20 -8.92 18.84
CA SER A 190 2.66 -7.85 17.96
C SER A 190 1.55 -7.32 17.02
N ASP A 191 0.80 -8.23 16.39
CA ASP A 191 -0.30 -7.84 15.51
C ASP A 191 -1.47 -7.19 16.29
N ALA A 192 -1.80 -7.71 17.46
CA ALA A 192 -2.83 -7.14 18.33
C ALA A 192 -2.50 -5.70 18.74
N PHE A 193 -1.23 -5.42 19.09
CA PHE A 193 -0.78 -4.07 19.39
C PHE A 193 -0.86 -3.13 18.18
N THR A 194 -0.51 -3.60 16.99
CA THR A 194 -0.62 -2.81 15.75
C THR A 194 -2.07 -2.39 15.49
N PHE A 195 -3.02 -3.32 15.65
CA PHE A 195 -4.45 -3.01 15.50
C PHE A 195 -5.00 -2.16 16.66
N ALA A 196 -4.57 -2.39 17.88
CA ALA A 196 -4.94 -1.54 19.03
C ALA A 196 -4.48 -0.10 18.82
N LEU A 197 -3.26 0.10 18.31
CA LEU A 197 -2.73 1.42 18.01
C LEU A 197 -3.53 2.11 16.89
N LEU A 198 -3.98 1.36 15.88
CA LEU A 198 -4.90 1.87 14.86
C LEU A 198 -6.21 2.34 15.49
N ILE A 199 -6.83 1.53 16.34
CA ILE A 199 -8.10 1.88 17.00
C ILE A 199 -7.92 3.16 17.83
N ILE A 200 -6.86 3.23 18.63
CA ILE A 200 -6.56 4.39 19.46
C ILE A 200 -6.45 5.66 18.60
N ILE A 201 -5.69 5.62 17.48
CA ILE A 201 -5.53 6.79 16.64
C ILE A 201 -6.85 7.20 15.98
N LEU A 202 -7.68 6.24 15.54
CA LEU A 202 -8.98 6.54 14.93
C LEU A 202 -9.97 7.15 15.93
N VAL A 203 -9.89 6.78 17.20
CA VAL A 203 -10.73 7.37 18.27
C VAL A 203 -10.24 8.77 18.61
N VAL A 204 -8.93 8.98 18.74
CA VAL A 204 -8.35 10.28 19.14
C VAL A 204 -8.31 11.27 17.96
N LYS A 205 -7.96 10.78 16.77
CA LYS A 205 -7.81 11.61 15.57
C LYS A 205 -8.31 10.86 14.33
N PRO A 206 -9.61 10.88 14.03
CA PRO A 206 -10.21 10.08 12.97
C PRO A 206 -9.68 10.41 11.57
N THR A 207 -9.03 11.54 11.37
CA THR A 207 -8.36 11.90 10.11
C THR A 207 -6.95 11.31 9.97
N GLY A 208 -6.43 10.61 10.98
CA GLY A 208 -5.04 10.17 11.05
C GLY A 208 -4.07 11.29 11.44
N LEU A 209 -2.77 10.99 11.47
CA LEU A 209 -1.75 11.95 11.94
C LEU A 209 -1.65 13.20 11.04
N PHE A 210 -1.70 13.01 9.72
CA PHE A 210 -1.50 14.05 8.69
C PHE A 210 -2.69 14.22 7.74
N GLY A 211 -3.84 13.64 8.07
CA GLY A 211 -5.04 13.79 7.24
C GLY A 211 -5.61 15.20 7.28
N GLU A 212 -6.05 15.69 6.14
CA GLU A 212 -6.78 16.97 6.04
C GLU A 212 -8.18 16.79 6.62
N LYS A 213 -8.65 17.79 7.37
CA LYS A 213 -10.05 17.84 7.78
C LYS A 213 -10.89 18.03 6.52
N SER A 214 -11.79 17.08 6.23
CA SER A 214 -12.80 17.31 5.22
C SER A 214 -13.66 18.49 5.69
N THR A 215 -13.57 19.61 5.00
CA THR A 215 -14.51 20.70 5.18
C THR A 215 -15.78 20.23 4.49
N ASP A 216 -16.77 19.78 5.27
CA ASP A 216 -18.10 19.51 4.75
C ASP A 216 -18.58 20.80 4.10
N LYS A 217 -18.73 20.75 2.78
CA LYS A 217 -19.47 21.80 2.07
C LYS A 217 -20.94 21.59 2.42
N VAL A 218 -21.44 22.47 3.30
CA VAL A 218 -22.86 22.69 3.51
C VAL A 218 -23.46 23.24 2.23
#